data_f89aad1ea52bdc48fe14f82c106ef205
#
_entry.id   f89aad1ea52bdc48fe14f82c106ef205
#
_cell.length_a   1.000
_cell.length_b   1.000
_cell.length_c   1.000
_cell.angle_alpha   90.00
_cell.angle_beta   90.00
_cell.angle_gamma   90.00
#
_symmetry.space_group_name_H-M   'P 1'
#
loop_
_entity.id
_entity.type
_entity.pdbx_description
1 polymer ?
#
loop_
_entity_poly.entity_id
_entity_poly.type
_entity_poly.pdbx_seq_one_letter_code
_entity_poly.pdbx_strand_id
1 'polypeptide(L)'
;MSNNNQQRIYVPQMSRRDSLKWLGALAATTAVPGLVACSDAVPVKQTTGTITGHWPELKLTPISAAGYGTDPNLIMPPATPWPRTLTTAQLDTVAVLCDWIIPSEGSNPSATQVKVPDVIDEWVSAPYDGQQRDRETIFHLLAWLDDEAKLHGAKSFIALTDEKQQSILDAIATRDDNIQGAYTRPADAFSRYRALVLAGYFSSPQGRKDIGFKGNVAIGGDYPGPSEEARAHINKVIDDLGLSEYAYPDY
;
A
#
# COMPACT_ATOMS: atom_id res chain seq x y z
N MET A 1 12.53 12.01 -31.93
CA MET A 1 12.23 12.06 -30.49
C MET A 1 12.12 10.62 -30.04
N SER A 2 13.11 10.14 -29.31
CA SER A 2 13.25 8.72 -28.90
C SER A 2 12.36 8.50 -27.68
N ASN A 3 11.27 7.76 -27.85
CA ASN A 3 10.41 7.34 -26.74
C ASN A 3 11.17 6.27 -25.94
N ASN A 4 11.81 6.70 -24.87
CA ASN A 4 12.49 5.81 -23.93
C ASN A 4 11.42 5.28 -22.96
N ASN A 5 10.69 4.24 -23.38
CA ASN A 5 9.74 3.49 -22.56
C ASN A 5 10.56 2.64 -21.57
N GLN A 6 11.19 3.28 -20.57
CA GLN A 6 11.83 2.56 -19.47
C GLN A 6 10.70 1.97 -18.60
N GLN A 7 10.52 0.66 -18.71
CA GLN A 7 9.72 -0.09 -17.76
C GLN A 7 10.21 0.24 -16.35
N ARG A 8 9.35 0.86 -15.53
CA ARG A 8 9.63 1.13 -14.12
C ARG A 8 9.61 -0.21 -13.40
N ILE A 9 10.78 -0.70 -13.03
CA ILE A 9 10.93 -1.92 -12.23
C ILE A 9 11.28 -1.47 -10.82
N TYR A 10 10.42 -1.81 -9.86
CA TYR A 10 10.71 -1.61 -8.45
C TYR A 10 11.58 -2.75 -7.93
N VAL A 11 12.72 -2.41 -7.33
CA VAL A 11 13.63 -3.37 -6.70
C VAL A 11 13.59 -3.16 -5.19
N PRO A 12 13.02 -4.12 -4.41
CA PRO A 12 13.03 -4.06 -2.96
C PRO A 12 14.46 -3.93 -2.44
N GLN A 13 14.69 -3.00 -1.52
CA GLN A 13 16.03 -2.88 -0.94
C GLN A 13 16.25 -3.99 0.10
N MET A 14 17.09 -4.92 -0.23
CA MET A 14 17.54 -5.96 0.70
C MET A 14 18.44 -5.37 1.78
N SER A 15 18.25 -5.78 3.03
CA SER A 15 19.17 -5.42 4.11
C SER A 15 20.55 -6.07 3.88
N ARG A 16 21.63 -5.47 4.41
CA ARG A 16 22.98 -6.05 4.30
C ARG A 16 23.06 -7.48 4.86
N ARG A 17 22.23 -7.81 5.87
CA ARG A 17 22.13 -9.16 6.44
C ARG A 17 21.45 -10.14 5.49
N ASP A 18 20.45 -9.71 4.75
CA ASP A 18 19.74 -10.58 3.81
C ASP A 18 20.61 -10.88 2.60
N SER A 19 21.40 -9.92 2.13
CA SER A 19 22.40 -10.15 1.07
C SER A 19 23.44 -11.21 1.46
N LEU A 20 23.88 -11.24 2.73
CA LEU A 20 24.82 -12.25 3.21
C LEU A 20 24.18 -13.64 3.36
N LYS A 21 22.89 -13.73 3.72
CA LYS A 21 22.14 -15.00 3.77
C LYS A 21 21.98 -15.60 2.37
N TRP A 22 21.69 -14.77 1.38
CA TRP A 22 21.59 -15.21 -0.02
C TRP A 22 22.91 -15.70 -0.59
N LEU A 23 24.03 -15.04 -0.26
CA LEU A 23 25.38 -15.52 -0.64
C LEU A 23 25.69 -16.87 0.03
N GLY A 24 25.31 -17.08 1.28
CA GLY A 24 25.43 -18.36 1.98
C GLY A 24 24.57 -19.48 1.38
N ALA A 25 23.36 -19.17 0.94
CA ALA A 25 22.45 -20.12 0.30
C ALA A 25 22.95 -20.53 -1.10
N LEU A 26 23.51 -19.61 -1.88
CA LEU A 26 24.11 -19.89 -3.19
C LEU A 26 25.35 -20.81 -3.07
N ALA A 27 26.13 -20.66 -2.02
CA ALA A 27 27.29 -21.55 -1.78
C ALA A 27 26.89 -22.97 -1.39
N ALA A 28 25.71 -23.17 -0.79
CA ALA A 28 25.20 -24.48 -0.37
C ALA A 28 24.54 -25.26 -1.54
N THR A 29 24.07 -24.60 -2.58
CA THR A 29 23.36 -25.26 -3.71
C THR A 29 24.29 -25.95 -4.71
N THR A 30 25.61 -25.73 -4.63
CA THR A 30 26.59 -26.41 -5.49
C THR A 30 26.96 -27.82 -5.02
N ALA A 31 26.46 -28.29 -3.87
CA ALA A 31 26.88 -29.55 -3.26
C ALA A 31 25.84 -30.67 -3.24
N VAL A 32 24.60 -30.47 -3.75
CA VAL A 32 23.57 -31.53 -3.73
C VAL A 32 22.83 -31.60 -5.09
N PRO A 33 23.08 -32.62 -5.91
CA PRO A 33 22.26 -32.86 -7.09
C PRO A 33 20.91 -33.47 -6.63
N GLY A 34 19.82 -32.71 -6.71
CA GLY A 34 18.48 -33.26 -6.51
C GLY A 34 17.48 -32.44 -5.70
N LEU A 35 17.81 -31.26 -5.19
CA LEU A 35 16.82 -30.36 -4.59
C LEU A 35 16.30 -29.39 -5.64
N VAL A 36 15.28 -29.81 -6.37
CA VAL A 36 14.34 -28.89 -6.99
C VAL A 36 13.66 -28.15 -5.84
N ALA A 37 14.06 -26.91 -5.60
CA ALA A 37 13.33 -26.03 -4.72
C ALA A 37 11.94 -25.82 -5.31
N CYS A 38 10.95 -26.58 -4.84
CA CYS A 38 9.56 -26.23 -5.00
C CYS A 38 9.34 -24.91 -4.24
N SER A 39 9.54 -23.83 -4.94
CA SER A 39 8.84 -22.60 -4.66
C SER A 39 7.39 -22.91 -5.04
N ASP A 40 6.58 -23.34 -4.08
CA ASP A 40 5.14 -23.40 -4.20
C ASP A 40 4.56 -21.96 -4.20
N ALA A 41 4.93 -21.21 -5.23
CA ALA A 41 4.05 -20.20 -5.77
C ALA A 41 2.90 -21.00 -6.40
N VAL A 42 1.84 -21.23 -5.62
CA VAL A 42 0.61 -21.82 -6.15
C VAL A 42 0.23 -20.99 -7.36
N PRO A 43 0.20 -21.56 -8.58
CA PRO A 43 -0.23 -20.81 -9.74
C PRO A 43 -1.69 -20.42 -9.50
N VAL A 44 -1.90 -19.13 -9.22
CA VAL A 44 -3.24 -18.55 -9.20
C VAL A 44 -3.82 -18.82 -10.59
N LYS A 45 -4.73 -19.77 -10.69
CA LYS A 45 -5.43 -20.07 -11.93
C LYS A 45 -6.35 -18.88 -12.19
N GLN A 46 -5.82 -17.89 -12.91
CA GLN A 46 -6.61 -16.75 -13.36
C GLN A 46 -7.73 -17.32 -14.26
N THR A 47 -8.94 -17.21 -13.76
CA THR A 47 -10.11 -17.36 -14.62
C THR A 47 -10.12 -16.13 -15.52
N THR A 48 -9.73 -16.30 -16.77
CA THR A 48 -9.70 -15.23 -17.76
C THR A 48 -11.12 -14.76 -18.04
N GLY A 49 -11.58 -13.78 -17.27
CA GLY A 49 -12.76 -13.01 -17.63
C GLY A 49 -12.37 -11.99 -18.71
N THR A 50 -12.97 -12.09 -19.86
CA THR A 50 -12.78 -11.19 -21.00
C THR A 50 -13.87 -10.13 -21.12
N ILE A 51 -14.65 -9.90 -20.06
CA ILE A 51 -15.84 -9.05 -20.09
C ILE A 51 -15.60 -7.83 -19.18
N THR A 52 -15.84 -6.64 -19.71
CA THR A 52 -15.86 -5.39 -18.91
C THR A 52 -16.70 -5.57 -17.65
N GLY A 53 -16.16 -5.22 -16.50
CA GLY A 53 -16.82 -5.38 -15.20
C GLY A 53 -16.72 -6.77 -14.59
N HIS A 54 -15.92 -7.64 -15.16
CA HIS A 54 -15.54 -8.89 -14.53
C HIS A 54 -14.74 -8.62 -13.23
N TRP A 55 -15.10 -9.32 -12.16
CA TRP A 55 -14.29 -9.35 -10.94
C TRP A 55 -13.62 -10.71 -10.79
N PRO A 56 -12.29 -10.78 -10.67
CA PRO A 56 -11.59 -12.06 -10.58
C PRO A 56 -12.06 -12.90 -9.38
N GLU A 57 -12.06 -14.21 -9.52
CA GLU A 57 -12.27 -15.15 -8.43
C GLU A 57 -10.93 -15.83 -8.09
N LEU A 58 -10.27 -15.35 -7.04
CA LEU A 58 -9.00 -15.90 -6.58
C LEU A 58 -9.23 -16.81 -5.38
N LYS A 59 -8.56 -17.94 -5.36
CA LYS A 59 -8.48 -18.81 -4.19
C LYS A 59 -7.12 -18.62 -3.54
N LEU A 60 -7.04 -17.73 -2.56
CA LEU A 60 -5.80 -17.46 -1.84
C LEU A 60 -5.65 -18.43 -0.67
N THR A 61 -4.45 -18.97 -0.52
CA THR A 61 -4.12 -19.74 0.69
C THR A 61 -3.91 -18.77 1.85
N PRO A 62 -4.57 -18.97 3.00
CA PRO A 62 -4.36 -18.14 4.19
C PRO A 62 -2.89 -18.18 4.64
N ILE A 63 -2.41 -17.06 5.18
CA ILE A 63 -1.06 -17.01 5.74
C ILE A 63 -1.06 -17.72 7.09
N SER A 64 -0.19 -18.71 7.21
CA SER A 64 -0.02 -19.51 8.43
C SER A 64 1.33 -19.22 9.07
N ALA A 65 1.53 -17.99 9.56
CA ALA A 65 2.73 -17.61 10.31
C ALA A 65 2.36 -17.28 11.75
N ALA A 66 3.32 -17.39 12.67
CA ALA A 66 3.09 -17.13 14.10
C ALA A 66 2.79 -15.65 14.42
N GLY A 67 3.17 -14.73 13.55
CA GLY A 67 3.07 -13.30 13.81
C GLY A 67 3.98 -12.88 14.97
N TYR A 68 3.59 -11.78 15.65
CA TYR A 68 4.33 -11.25 16.79
C TYR A 68 3.98 -11.94 18.14
N GLY A 69 2.95 -12.78 18.19
CA GLY A 69 2.45 -13.37 19.42
C GLY A 69 1.64 -12.39 20.28
N THR A 70 1.44 -12.76 21.56
CA THR A 70 0.59 -12.01 22.52
C THR A 70 1.31 -10.86 23.20
N ASP A 71 2.64 -10.96 23.35
CA ASP A 71 3.47 -9.95 24.03
C ASP A 71 4.76 -9.72 23.23
N PRO A 72 4.65 -9.01 22.09
CA PRO A 72 5.79 -8.84 21.22
C PRO A 72 6.79 -7.83 21.77
N ASN A 73 8.09 -8.11 21.64
CA ASN A 73 9.13 -7.14 21.87
C ASN A 73 9.17 -6.14 20.69
N LEU A 74 8.39 -5.06 20.77
CA LEU A 74 8.36 -4.03 19.74
C LEU A 74 9.52 -3.02 19.84
N ILE A 75 10.32 -3.07 20.89
CA ILE A 75 11.57 -2.28 21.01
C ILE A 75 12.61 -2.82 20.03
N MET A 76 12.64 -4.14 19.88
CA MET A 76 13.52 -4.84 18.93
C MET A 76 12.70 -5.82 18.08
N PRO A 77 11.84 -5.33 17.19
CA PRO A 77 11.01 -6.19 16.37
C PRO A 77 11.86 -7.07 15.46
N PRO A 78 11.39 -8.28 15.10
CA PRO A 78 12.08 -9.11 14.14
C PRO A 78 12.13 -8.39 12.77
N ALA A 79 13.28 -8.52 12.08
CA ALA A 79 13.46 -7.86 10.77
C ALA A 79 12.55 -8.42 9.69
N THR A 80 12.14 -9.67 9.81
CA THR A 80 11.24 -10.38 8.88
C THR A 80 10.25 -11.21 9.69
N PRO A 81 9.15 -10.61 10.17
CA PRO A 81 8.20 -11.27 11.05
C PRO A 81 7.47 -12.44 10.37
N TRP A 82 7.29 -12.37 9.06
CA TRP A 82 6.66 -13.39 8.22
C TRP A 82 7.20 -13.35 6.77
N PRO A 83 7.06 -14.45 6.00
CA PRO A 83 7.45 -14.48 4.61
C PRO A 83 6.62 -13.50 3.77
N ARG A 84 7.27 -12.82 2.84
CA ARG A 84 6.61 -11.96 1.85
C ARG A 84 5.93 -12.82 0.78
N THR A 85 4.78 -12.38 0.29
CA THR A 85 3.93 -13.19 -0.59
C THR A 85 3.60 -12.57 -1.94
N LEU A 86 3.90 -11.30 -2.15
CA LEU A 86 3.79 -10.73 -3.50
C LEU A 86 4.86 -11.30 -4.42
N THR A 87 4.46 -11.68 -5.61
CA THR A 87 5.40 -11.98 -6.69
C THR A 87 6.07 -10.68 -7.17
N THR A 88 7.20 -10.80 -7.85
CA THR A 88 7.89 -9.62 -8.44
C THR A 88 6.94 -8.80 -9.32
N ALA A 89 6.18 -9.46 -10.20
CA ALA A 89 5.23 -8.77 -11.08
C ALA A 89 4.11 -8.04 -10.31
N GLN A 90 3.61 -8.64 -9.23
CA GLN A 90 2.62 -7.98 -8.36
C GLN A 90 3.24 -6.79 -7.63
N LEU A 91 4.46 -6.93 -7.13
CA LEU A 91 5.18 -5.85 -6.46
C LEU A 91 5.47 -4.69 -7.41
N ASP A 92 5.82 -4.97 -8.67
CA ASP A 92 5.98 -3.95 -9.71
C ASP A 92 4.67 -3.19 -9.97
N THR A 93 3.53 -3.91 -10.02
CA THR A 93 2.21 -3.27 -10.17
C THR A 93 1.87 -2.43 -8.93
N VAL A 94 2.12 -2.94 -7.73
CA VAL A 94 1.97 -2.19 -6.47
C VAL A 94 2.80 -0.91 -6.49
N ALA A 95 4.05 -0.97 -6.96
CA ALA A 95 4.93 0.18 -7.02
C ALA A 95 4.40 1.26 -7.98
N VAL A 96 3.94 0.88 -9.17
CA VAL A 96 3.34 1.80 -10.13
C VAL A 96 2.09 2.45 -9.56
N LEU A 97 1.20 1.68 -8.92
CA LEU A 97 0.00 2.22 -8.28
C LEU A 97 0.33 3.16 -7.10
N CYS A 98 1.38 2.86 -6.33
CA CYS A 98 1.85 3.73 -5.26
C CYS A 98 2.25 5.11 -5.80
N ASP A 99 2.97 5.16 -6.92
CA ASP A 99 3.41 6.43 -7.53
C ASP A 99 2.29 7.16 -8.29
N TRP A 100 1.24 6.47 -8.74
CA TRP A 100 0.02 7.12 -9.21
C TRP A 100 -0.74 7.82 -8.08
N ILE A 101 -0.70 7.28 -6.85
CA ILE A 101 -1.39 7.86 -5.68
C ILE A 101 -0.57 8.99 -5.06
N ILE A 102 0.73 8.79 -4.90
CA ILE A 102 1.66 9.79 -4.35
C ILE A 102 2.89 9.87 -5.26
N PRO A 103 2.83 10.67 -6.31
CA PRO A 103 3.97 10.94 -7.17
C PRO A 103 5.02 11.80 -6.46
N SER A 104 6.23 11.85 -7.01
CA SER A 104 7.22 12.83 -6.57
C SER A 104 6.81 14.24 -7.01
N GLU A 105 6.89 15.20 -6.07
CA GLU A 105 6.57 16.60 -6.35
C GLU A 105 7.64 17.52 -5.74
N GLY A 106 8.34 18.27 -6.58
CA GLY A 106 9.42 19.14 -6.14
C GLY A 106 10.51 18.38 -5.38
N SER A 107 10.70 18.68 -4.09
CA SER A 107 11.62 17.96 -3.20
C SER A 107 10.99 16.78 -2.47
N ASN A 108 9.68 16.57 -2.62
CA ASN A 108 8.97 15.50 -1.94
C ASN A 108 9.07 14.21 -2.74
N PRO A 109 9.56 13.11 -2.12
CA PRO A 109 9.71 11.84 -2.80
C PRO A 109 8.36 11.18 -3.07
N SER A 110 8.33 10.33 -4.10
CA SER A 110 7.17 9.48 -4.36
C SER A 110 7.01 8.38 -3.30
N ALA A 111 5.86 7.69 -3.32
CA ALA A 111 5.60 6.58 -2.42
C ALA A 111 6.63 5.44 -2.58
N THR A 112 7.09 5.16 -3.80
CA THR A 112 8.13 4.15 -4.03
C THR A 112 9.48 4.57 -3.44
N GLN A 113 9.84 5.84 -3.53
CA GLN A 113 11.10 6.35 -2.98
C GLN A 113 11.18 6.26 -1.45
N VAL A 114 10.03 6.28 -0.76
CA VAL A 114 9.94 6.04 0.69
C VAL A 114 9.56 4.61 1.05
N LYS A 115 9.61 3.68 0.08
CA LYS A 115 9.43 2.23 0.26
C LYS A 115 8.01 1.80 0.69
N VAL A 116 6.99 2.53 0.28
CA VAL A 116 5.61 2.12 0.54
C VAL A 116 5.29 0.74 -0.05
N PRO A 117 5.78 0.34 -1.25
CA PRO A 117 5.55 -1.01 -1.76
C PRO A 117 6.00 -2.13 -0.80
N ASP A 118 7.13 -1.94 -0.10
CA ASP A 118 7.60 -2.91 0.91
C ASP A 118 6.63 -3.00 2.10
N VAL A 119 6.05 -1.87 2.51
CA VAL A 119 5.04 -1.82 3.58
C VAL A 119 3.77 -2.55 3.15
N ILE A 120 3.32 -2.36 1.89
CA ILE A 120 2.15 -3.06 1.35
C ILE A 120 2.40 -4.56 1.30
N ASP A 121 3.56 -5.01 0.79
CA ASP A 121 3.90 -6.43 0.75
C ASP A 121 3.94 -7.04 2.16
N GLU A 122 4.53 -6.33 3.12
CA GLU A 122 4.52 -6.78 4.52
C GLU A 122 3.11 -6.90 5.05
N TRP A 123 2.28 -5.89 4.82
CA TRP A 123 0.91 -5.86 5.30
C TRP A 123 0.07 -7.02 4.77
N VAL A 124 0.04 -7.21 3.45
CA VAL A 124 -0.76 -8.28 2.82
C VAL A 124 -0.20 -9.68 3.06
N SER A 125 1.01 -9.79 3.59
CA SER A 125 1.65 -11.06 3.95
C SER A 125 1.52 -11.40 5.43
N ALA A 126 0.92 -10.53 6.23
CA ALA A 126 0.78 -10.73 7.67
C ALA A 126 -0.33 -11.74 8.01
N PRO A 127 -0.17 -12.53 9.11
CA PRO A 127 -1.11 -13.61 9.46
C PRO A 127 -2.37 -13.17 10.21
N TYR A 128 -2.62 -11.87 10.34
CA TYR A 128 -3.74 -11.36 11.13
C TYR A 128 -5.01 -11.18 10.28
N ASP A 129 -6.18 -11.37 10.88
CA ASP A 129 -7.48 -11.36 10.18
C ASP A 129 -7.72 -10.08 9.37
N GLY A 130 -7.33 -8.92 9.88
CA GLY A 130 -7.46 -7.65 9.18
C GLY A 130 -6.63 -7.63 7.91
N GLN A 131 -5.37 -8.02 8.00
CA GLN A 131 -4.43 -8.08 6.90
C GLN A 131 -4.79 -9.18 5.90
N GLN A 132 -5.37 -10.30 6.35
CA GLN A 132 -5.85 -11.34 5.46
C GLN A 132 -7.02 -10.85 4.59
N ARG A 133 -7.95 -10.06 5.15
CA ARG A 133 -9.02 -9.42 4.36
C ARG A 133 -8.46 -8.42 3.36
N ASP A 134 -7.49 -7.61 3.77
CA ASP A 134 -6.82 -6.67 2.87
C ASP A 134 -6.04 -7.40 1.77
N ARG A 135 -5.38 -8.50 2.11
CA ARG A 135 -4.70 -9.36 1.15
C ARG A 135 -5.66 -9.83 0.05
N GLU A 136 -6.81 -10.37 0.45
CA GLU A 136 -7.82 -10.81 -0.51
C GLU A 136 -8.26 -9.65 -1.42
N THR A 137 -8.59 -8.51 -0.85
CA THR A 137 -9.01 -7.31 -1.58
C THR A 137 -7.95 -6.84 -2.58
N ILE A 138 -6.69 -6.75 -2.14
CA ILE A 138 -5.60 -6.20 -2.96
C ILE A 138 -5.20 -7.17 -4.07
N PHE A 139 -5.12 -8.48 -3.79
CA PHE A 139 -4.79 -9.45 -4.83
C PHE A 139 -5.85 -9.50 -5.92
N HIS A 140 -7.14 -9.39 -5.56
CA HIS A 140 -8.21 -9.27 -6.53
C HIS A 140 -8.12 -7.98 -7.35
N LEU A 141 -7.77 -6.86 -6.73
CA LEU A 141 -7.54 -5.60 -7.44
C LEU A 141 -6.40 -5.71 -8.46
N LEU A 142 -5.26 -6.28 -8.06
CA LEU A 142 -4.12 -6.46 -8.97
C LEU A 142 -4.48 -7.36 -10.17
N ALA A 143 -5.21 -8.45 -9.92
CA ALA A 143 -5.67 -9.34 -10.98
C ALA A 143 -6.70 -8.65 -11.91
N TRP A 144 -7.62 -7.86 -11.34
CA TRP A 144 -8.59 -7.10 -12.11
C TRP A 144 -7.90 -6.06 -13.02
N LEU A 145 -6.90 -5.35 -12.52
CA LEU A 145 -6.12 -4.39 -13.32
C LEU A 145 -5.43 -5.05 -14.51
N ASP A 146 -4.88 -6.25 -14.32
CA ASP A 146 -4.28 -7.02 -15.42
C ASP A 146 -5.34 -7.51 -16.42
N ASP A 147 -6.54 -7.85 -15.96
CA ASP A 147 -7.64 -8.24 -16.85
C ASP A 147 -8.17 -7.04 -17.65
N GLU A 148 -8.33 -5.87 -17.03
CA GLU A 148 -8.64 -4.63 -17.75
C GLU A 148 -7.56 -4.27 -18.77
N ALA A 149 -6.28 -4.44 -18.41
CA ALA A 149 -5.19 -4.20 -19.36
C ALA A 149 -5.27 -5.10 -20.60
N LYS A 150 -5.70 -6.35 -20.45
CA LYS A 150 -5.91 -7.27 -21.57
C LYS A 150 -7.01 -6.80 -22.52
N LEU A 151 -8.08 -6.18 -22.00
CA LEU A 151 -9.13 -5.57 -22.82
C LEU A 151 -8.57 -4.40 -23.66
N HIS A 152 -7.51 -3.75 -23.21
CA HIS A 152 -6.78 -2.70 -23.93
C HIS A 152 -5.60 -3.24 -24.77
N GLY A 153 -5.48 -4.57 -24.92
CA GLY A 153 -4.48 -5.22 -25.76
C GLY A 153 -3.08 -5.34 -25.13
N ALA A 154 -2.95 -5.10 -23.82
CA ALA A 154 -1.70 -5.26 -23.09
C ALA A 154 -1.67 -6.60 -22.30
N LYS A 155 -0.47 -7.06 -21.94
CA LYS A 155 -0.30 -8.31 -21.16
C LYS A 155 -0.56 -8.10 -19.67
N SER A 156 -0.34 -6.89 -19.16
CA SER A 156 -0.51 -6.51 -17.76
C SER A 156 -0.74 -5.01 -17.65
N PHE A 157 -1.19 -4.54 -16.48
CA PHE A 157 -1.43 -3.12 -16.22
C PHE A 157 -0.19 -2.26 -16.44
N ILE A 158 0.97 -2.70 -15.95
CA ILE A 158 2.24 -1.96 -16.10
C ILE A 158 2.77 -1.92 -17.54
N ALA A 159 2.24 -2.74 -18.44
CA ALA A 159 2.59 -2.72 -19.86
C ALA A 159 1.76 -1.71 -20.68
N LEU A 160 0.76 -1.10 -20.07
CA LEU A 160 -0.01 -0.01 -20.68
C LEU A 160 0.78 1.29 -20.69
N THR A 161 0.41 2.20 -21.60
CA THR A 161 0.89 3.60 -21.53
C THR A 161 0.30 4.32 -20.32
N ASP A 162 0.97 5.38 -19.86
CA ASP A 162 0.52 6.17 -18.71
C ASP A 162 -0.92 6.69 -18.90
N GLU A 163 -1.31 7.11 -20.09
CA GLU A 163 -2.66 7.58 -20.40
C GLU A 163 -3.72 6.48 -20.24
N LYS A 164 -3.39 5.25 -20.65
CA LYS A 164 -4.31 4.12 -20.50
C LYS A 164 -4.40 3.66 -19.06
N GLN A 165 -3.27 3.64 -18.33
CA GLN A 165 -3.26 3.38 -16.89
C GLN A 165 -4.15 4.39 -16.15
N GLN A 166 -3.96 5.68 -16.44
CA GLN A 166 -4.76 6.76 -15.88
C GLN A 166 -6.25 6.56 -16.17
N SER A 167 -6.62 6.28 -17.43
CA SER A 167 -8.01 6.07 -17.81
C SER A 167 -8.69 4.94 -17.03
N ILE A 168 -7.97 3.84 -16.76
CA ILE A 168 -8.48 2.74 -15.93
C ILE A 168 -8.62 3.19 -14.46
N LEU A 169 -7.62 3.90 -13.93
CA LEU A 169 -7.63 4.38 -12.56
C LEU A 169 -8.72 5.43 -12.33
N ASP A 170 -8.94 6.35 -13.28
CA ASP A 170 -9.99 7.37 -13.20
C ASP A 170 -11.38 6.75 -13.08
N ALA A 171 -11.62 5.61 -13.75
CA ALA A 171 -12.89 4.89 -13.67
C ALA A 171 -13.20 4.31 -12.28
N ILE A 172 -12.18 4.14 -11.42
CA ILE A 172 -12.30 3.54 -10.09
C ILE A 172 -11.79 4.45 -8.96
N ALA A 173 -11.29 5.65 -9.29
CA ALA A 173 -10.69 6.56 -8.32
C ALA A 173 -11.69 7.10 -7.31
N THR A 174 -12.92 7.33 -7.73
CA THR A 174 -13.98 7.89 -6.89
C THR A 174 -15.18 6.94 -6.88
N ARG A 175 -15.67 6.66 -5.69
CA ARG A 175 -16.94 5.98 -5.52
C ARG A 175 -18.02 7.04 -5.31
N ASP A 176 -18.80 7.27 -6.32
CA ASP A 176 -19.98 8.11 -6.27
C ASP A 176 -21.24 7.32 -6.73
N ASP A 177 -22.40 7.93 -6.61
CA ASP A 177 -23.67 7.29 -7.01
C ASP A 177 -23.79 7.05 -8.53
N ASN A 178 -22.88 7.60 -9.32
CA ASN A 178 -22.84 7.47 -10.78
C ASN A 178 -21.90 6.37 -11.27
N ILE A 179 -21.16 5.71 -10.34
CA ILE A 179 -20.24 4.65 -10.73
C ILE A 179 -21.01 3.51 -11.41
N GLN A 180 -20.53 3.06 -12.55
CA GLN A 180 -21.13 1.90 -13.21
C GLN A 180 -21.02 0.68 -12.31
N GLY A 181 -22.11 -0.09 -12.14
CA GLY A 181 -22.15 -1.24 -11.22
C GLY A 181 -21.01 -2.24 -11.40
N ALA A 182 -20.49 -2.35 -12.64
CA ALA A 182 -19.31 -3.16 -12.97
C ALA A 182 -18.03 -2.71 -12.27
N TYR A 183 -17.87 -1.43 -11.96
CA TYR A 183 -16.68 -0.85 -11.34
C TYR A 183 -16.81 -0.66 -9.82
N THR A 184 -17.95 -0.98 -9.22
CA THR A 184 -18.18 -0.79 -7.78
C THR A 184 -17.16 -1.55 -6.93
N ARG A 185 -16.96 -2.86 -7.18
CA ARG A 185 -15.97 -3.66 -6.46
C ARG A 185 -14.53 -3.20 -6.68
N PRO A 186 -14.09 -2.94 -7.93
CA PRO A 186 -12.79 -2.35 -8.19
C PRO A 186 -12.56 -1.02 -7.47
N ALA A 187 -13.55 -0.14 -7.44
CA ALA A 187 -13.45 1.16 -6.75
C ALA A 187 -13.33 0.99 -5.23
N ASP A 188 -14.10 0.08 -4.62
CA ASP A 188 -13.98 -0.23 -3.21
C ASP A 188 -12.57 -0.76 -2.88
N ALA A 189 -12.07 -1.68 -3.71
CA ALA A 189 -10.75 -2.26 -3.54
C ALA A 189 -9.64 -1.22 -3.72
N PHE A 190 -9.77 -0.35 -4.73
CA PHE A 190 -8.82 0.74 -4.95
C PHE A 190 -8.85 1.78 -3.84
N SER A 191 -10.03 2.11 -3.32
CA SER A 191 -10.17 2.99 -2.14
C SER A 191 -9.44 2.42 -0.92
N ARG A 192 -9.58 1.11 -0.67
CA ARG A 192 -8.84 0.44 0.41
C ARG A 192 -7.33 0.44 0.15
N TYR A 193 -6.90 0.14 -1.06
CA TYR A 193 -5.50 0.18 -1.46
C TYR A 193 -4.91 1.58 -1.25
N ARG A 194 -5.59 2.63 -1.72
CA ARG A 194 -5.19 4.02 -1.54
C ARG A 194 -5.03 4.38 -0.05
N ALA A 195 -5.96 3.94 0.80
CA ALA A 195 -5.86 4.18 2.24
C ALA A 195 -4.59 3.55 2.85
N LEU A 196 -4.19 2.36 2.40
CA LEU A 196 -2.94 1.72 2.84
C LEU A 196 -1.70 2.44 2.32
N VAL A 197 -1.72 2.91 1.07
CA VAL A 197 -0.61 3.71 0.51
C VAL A 197 -0.42 5.00 1.30
N LEU A 198 -1.51 5.74 1.57
CA LEU A 198 -1.48 6.97 2.37
C LEU A 198 -0.97 6.68 3.80
N ALA A 199 -1.47 5.62 4.43
CA ALA A 199 -1.01 5.23 5.76
C ALA A 199 0.50 4.89 5.77
N GLY A 200 0.98 4.12 4.78
CA GLY A 200 2.39 3.78 4.63
C GLY A 200 3.27 5.01 4.40
N TYR A 201 2.85 5.91 3.52
CA TYR A 201 3.60 7.12 3.20
C TYR A 201 3.69 8.07 4.41
N PHE A 202 2.56 8.46 4.99
CA PHE A 202 2.52 9.42 6.09
C PHE A 202 3.01 8.84 7.43
N SER A 203 3.19 7.54 7.54
CA SER A 203 3.91 6.91 8.64
C SER A 203 5.44 6.97 8.47
N SER A 204 5.93 7.23 7.26
CA SER A 204 7.36 7.37 6.99
C SER A 204 7.92 8.68 7.59
N PRO A 205 9.24 8.76 7.86
CA PRO A 205 9.86 10.00 8.31
C PRO A 205 9.63 11.18 7.36
N GLN A 206 9.66 10.92 6.04
CA GLN A 206 9.44 11.94 5.03
C GLN A 206 7.98 12.37 4.98
N GLY A 207 7.04 11.45 4.94
CA GLY A 207 5.61 11.78 4.92
C GLY A 207 5.17 12.55 6.16
N ARG A 208 5.71 12.23 7.35
CA ARG A 208 5.48 13.01 8.56
C ARG A 208 6.00 14.44 8.45
N LYS A 209 7.16 14.62 7.84
CA LYS A 209 7.72 15.96 7.58
C LYS A 209 6.83 16.73 6.59
N ASP A 210 6.32 16.07 5.59
CA ASP A 210 5.48 16.62 4.54
C ASP A 210 4.20 17.27 5.08
N ILE A 211 3.54 16.58 6.03
CA ILE A 211 2.34 17.10 6.71
C ILE A 211 2.67 17.99 7.94
N GLY A 212 3.94 18.31 8.17
CA GLY A 212 4.36 19.10 9.31
C GLY A 212 4.13 18.43 10.68
N PHE A 213 4.02 17.09 10.72
CA PHE A 213 3.80 16.37 11.98
C PHE A 213 5.03 16.48 12.88
N LYS A 214 4.85 17.15 14.01
CA LYS A 214 5.92 17.40 14.99
C LYS A 214 6.06 16.29 16.04
N GLY A 215 5.15 15.31 16.02
CA GLY A 215 5.07 14.26 17.04
C GLY A 215 4.43 14.75 18.34
N ASN A 216 4.42 13.85 19.31
CA ASN A 216 4.01 14.19 20.67
C ASN A 216 5.25 14.74 21.39
N VAL A 217 5.23 16.04 21.67
CA VAL A 217 6.28 16.69 22.49
C VAL A 217 5.86 16.55 23.95
N ALA A 218 6.73 15.94 24.77
CA ALA A 218 6.47 15.90 26.21
C ALA A 218 6.48 17.33 26.78
N ILE A 219 5.39 17.72 27.43
CA ILE A 219 5.28 18.98 28.15
C ILE A 219 5.73 18.71 29.58
N GLY A 220 6.87 19.31 29.97
CA GLY A 220 7.34 19.24 31.34
C GLY A 220 6.55 20.22 32.19
N GLY A 221 5.94 19.75 33.29
CA GLY A 221 5.11 20.58 34.16
C GLY A 221 3.62 20.57 33.80
N ASP A 222 2.89 21.56 34.26
CA ASP A 222 1.46 21.69 34.01
C ASP A 222 1.17 22.02 32.53
N TYR A 223 0.07 21.54 32.04
CA TYR A 223 -0.35 21.86 30.68
C TYR A 223 -0.67 23.36 30.55
N PRO A 224 -0.03 24.09 29.63
CA PRO A 224 -0.18 25.55 29.53
C PRO A 224 -1.54 26.01 28.99
N GLY A 225 -2.41 25.09 28.64
CA GLY A 225 -3.66 25.39 27.98
C GLY A 225 -3.51 25.57 26.45
N PRO A 226 -4.62 25.77 25.74
CA PRO A 226 -4.60 26.11 24.32
C PRO A 226 -4.03 27.51 24.09
N SER A 227 -3.35 27.73 22.95
CA SER A 227 -2.85 29.05 22.55
C SER A 227 -4.01 30.05 22.34
N GLU A 228 -3.75 31.33 22.40
CA GLU A 228 -4.76 32.36 22.11
C GLU A 228 -5.31 32.24 20.70
N GLU A 229 -4.49 31.86 19.72
CA GLU A 229 -4.90 31.62 18.35
C GLU A 229 -5.87 30.42 18.28
N ALA A 230 -5.59 29.33 18.98
CA ALA A 230 -6.48 28.16 19.03
C ALA A 230 -7.81 28.50 19.69
N ARG A 231 -7.80 29.30 20.76
CA ARG A 231 -9.04 29.80 21.42
C ARG A 231 -9.85 30.69 20.50
N ALA A 232 -9.21 31.63 19.81
CA ALA A 232 -9.88 32.52 18.87
C ALA A 232 -10.53 31.72 17.72
N HIS A 233 -9.82 30.71 17.22
CA HIS A 233 -10.33 29.82 16.17
C HIS A 233 -11.56 29.03 16.65
N ILE A 234 -11.50 28.39 17.83
CA ILE A 234 -12.62 27.59 18.33
C ILE A 234 -13.84 28.47 18.63
N ASN A 235 -13.64 29.65 19.21
CA ASN A 235 -14.72 30.59 19.49
C ASN A 235 -15.42 31.02 18.18
N LYS A 236 -14.64 31.34 17.15
CA LYS A 236 -15.20 31.63 15.83
C LYS A 236 -16.04 30.49 15.29
N VAL A 237 -15.56 29.25 15.39
CA VAL A 237 -16.31 28.05 14.91
C VAL A 237 -17.61 27.86 15.71
N ILE A 238 -17.55 28.05 17.03
CA ILE A 238 -18.72 27.97 17.92
C ILE A 238 -19.76 29.03 17.52
N ASP A 239 -19.33 30.28 17.29
CA ASP A 239 -20.20 31.38 16.86
C ASP A 239 -20.80 31.10 15.47
N ASP A 240 -19.98 30.69 14.50
CA ASP A 240 -20.43 30.35 13.14
C ASP A 240 -21.49 29.23 13.13
N LEU A 241 -21.41 28.32 14.08
CA LEU A 241 -22.36 27.22 14.26
C LEU A 241 -23.59 27.57 15.12
N GLY A 242 -23.63 28.78 15.72
CA GLY A 242 -24.69 29.21 16.63
C GLY A 242 -24.73 28.44 17.95
N LEU A 243 -23.57 27.96 18.43
CA LEU A 243 -23.43 27.11 19.61
C LEU A 243 -22.88 27.90 20.83
N SER A 244 -22.78 29.23 20.75
CA SER A 244 -22.15 30.06 21.79
C SER A 244 -22.83 29.95 23.15
N GLU A 245 -24.16 29.72 23.18
CA GLU A 245 -24.93 29.52 24.42
C GLU A 245 -24.60 28.21 25.15
N TYR A 246 -23.98 27.24 24.44
CA TYR A 246 -23.60 25.93 24.97
C TYR A 246 -22.11 25.86 25.30
N ALA A 247 -21.34 26.91 24.98
CA ALA A 247 -19.91 26.97 25.26
C ALA A 247 -19.67 27.21 26.75
N TYR A 248 -18.61 26.56 27.29
CA TYR A 248 -18.17 26.85 28.63
C TYR A 248 -17.58 28.27 28.70
N PRO A 249 -18.01 29.13 29.64
CA PRO A 249 -17.59 30.53 29.68
C PRO A 249 -16.10 30.76 30.08
N ASP A 250 -15.41 29.74 30.56
CA ASP A 250 -14.07 29.85 31.16
C ASP A 250 -12.97 29.12 30.38
N TYR A 251 -13.03 29.10 29.06
CA TYR A 251 -11.92 28.59 28.26
C TYR A 251 -11.03 29.69 27.70
#